data_7501ee66511326b3272afd709318e4c4
#
_entry.id   7501ee66511326b3272afd709318e4c4
#
_cell.length_a   1.000
_cell.length_b   1.000
_cell.length_c   1.000
_cell.angle_alpha   90.00
_cell.angle_beta   90.00
_cell.angle_gamma   90.00
#
_symmetry.space_group_name_H-M   'P 1'
#
loop_
_entity.id
_entity.type
_entity.pdbx_description
1 polymer ?
#
loop_
_entity_poly.entity_id
_entity_poly.type
_entity_poly.pdbx_seq_one_letter_code
_entity_poly.pdbx_strand_id
1 'polypeptide(L)'
;LTGKTIAVLMGGPGSERAISLVSAKSVSQALRSLDGVTVIDVDVKHSDFELPPATDLAYNVIHGTFGEDGDLQAILESKGVPYTGAGLESSKLAFDKILTKDRLIEARVSTPAYEYWRLKESAAPDMRIPMVVKPPREGSSVGVHIVQRPDELVAAREDVAKYTDVALVEAFVKGKELTVGVLGDQVF
;
A
#
# COMPACT_ATOMS: atom_id res chain seq x y z
N LEU A 1 7.01 -27.12 3.61
CA LEU A 1 8.01 -26.08 3.96
C LEU A 1 9.23 -26.64 4.73
N THR A 2 9.24 -27.95 5.05
CA THR A 2 10.34 -28.59 5.79
C THR A 2 11.69 -28.36 5.09
N GLY A 3 12.70 -27.94 5.84
CA GLY A 3 14.05 -27.63 5.33
C GLY A 3 14.18 -26.27 4.65
N LYS A 4 13.13 -25.44 4.68
CA LYS A 4 13.14 -24.11 4.05
C LYS A 4 13.55 -23.01 5.01
N THR A 5 14.27 -22.03 4.49
CA THR A 5 14.63 -20.79 5.18
C THR A 5 13.70 -19.66 4.72
N ILE A 6 12.97 -19.10 5.64
CA ILE A 6 12.04 -17.99 5.42
C ILE A 6 12.61 -16.71 6.05
N ALA A 7 12.84 -15.69 5.23
CA ALA A 7 13.18 -14.36 5.70
C ALA A 7 11.90 -13.56 5.92
N VAL A 8 11.59 -13.19 7.17
CA VAL A 8 10.45 -12.31 7.48
C VAL A 8 10.94 -10.87 7.38
N LEU A 9 10.54 -10.18 6.30
CA LEU A 9 10.90 -8.80 6.04
C LEU A 9 9.96 -7.88 6.78
N MET A 10 10.50 -7.05 7.68
CA MET A 10 9.73 -6.21 8.59
C MET A 10 10.28 -4.79 8.65
N GLY A 11 9.51 -3.88 9.22
CA GLY A 11 9.88 -2.49 9.39
C GLY A 11 9.57 -1.66 8.15
N GLY A 12 10.54 -1.50 7.28
CA GLY A 12 10.44 -0.62 6.11
C GLY A 12 10.78 0.84 6.42
N PRO A 13 11.10 1.65 5.39
CA PRO A 13 11.39 3.08 5.53
C PRO A 13 10.14 3.96 5.67
N GLY A 14 8.94 3.40 5.43
CA GLY A 14 7.67 4.14 5.42
C GLY A 14 7.13 4.50 6.80
N SER A 15 6.05 5.27 6.82
CA SER A 15 5.37 5.74 8.03
C SER A 15 4.75 4.61 8.87
N GLU A 16 4.48 3.45 8.26
CA GLU A 16 3.85 2.29 8.91
C GLU A 16 4.85 1.31 9.55
N ARG A 17 6.12 1.70 9.63
CA ARG A 17 7.20 0.89 10.21
C ARG A 17 6.86 0.24 11.55
N ALA A 18 6.30 1.00 12.47
CA ALA A 18 5.97 0.50 13.81
C ALA A 18 4.91 -0.63 13.76
N ILE A 19 3.91 -0.50 12.90
CA ILE A 19 2.86 -1.50 12.70
C ILE A 19 3.46 -2.77 12.08
N SER A 20 4.32 -2.62 11.07
CA SER A 20 5.03 -3.74 10.45
C SER A 20 5.82 -4.56 11.48
N LEU A 21 6.58 -3.91 12.36
CA LEU A 21 7.35 -4.58 13.41
C LEU A 21 6.47 -5.35 14.40
N VAL A 22 5.27 -4.86 14.71
CA VAL A 22 4.30 -5.56 15.57
C VAL A 22 3.72 -6.77 14.84
N SER A 23 3.25 -6.60 13.61
CA SER A 23 2.68 -7.68 12.79
C SER A 23 3.68 -8.81 12.57
N ALA A 24 4.95 -8.45 12.30
CA ALA A 24 6.01 -9.41 12.05
C ALA A 24 6.30 -10.33 13.23
N LYS A 25 6.17 -9.85 14.47
CA LYS A 25 6.33 -10.72 15.66
C LYS A 25 5.36 -11.89 15.65
N SER A 26 4.08 -11.62 15.34
CA SER A 26 3.04 -12.65 15.26
C SER A 26 3.31 -13.63 14.12
N VAL A 27 3.68 -13.10 12.93
CA VAL A 27 4.02 -13.92 11.75
C VAL A 27 5.23 -14.81 12.04
N SER A 28 6.31 -14.24 12.56
CA SER A 28 7.53 -14.98 12.88
C SER A 28 7.29 -16.07 13.92
N GLN A 29 6.47 -15.77 14.94
CA GLN A 29 6.10 -16.76 15.95
C GLN A 29 5.30 -17.92 15.32
N ALA A 30 4.33 -17.62 14.47
CA ALA A 30 3.54 -18.63 13.78
C ALA A 30 4.41 -19.50 12.85
N LEU A 31 5.30 -18.88 12.06
CA LEU A 31 6.20 -19.62 11.17
C LEU A 31 7.18 -20.52 11.94
N ARG A 32 7.70 -20.06 13.09
CA ARG A 32 8.59 -20.85 13.96
C ARG A 32 7.90 -22.05 14.63
N SER A 33 6.56 -22.05 14.67
CA SER A 33 5.80 -23.23 15.17
C SER A 33 5.69 -24.36 14.14
N LEU A 34 6.12 -24.13 12.89
CA LEU A 34 6.11 -25.13 11.84
C LEU A 34 7.38 -25.98 11.91
N ASP A 35 7.22 -27.30 11.88
CA ASP A 35 8.34 -28.24 11.96
C ASP A 35 9.29 -28.11 10.75
N GLY A 36 10.58 -28.01 11.04
CA GLY A 36 11.64 -28.01 10.03
C GLY A 36 11.75 -26.73 9.20
N VAL A 37 11.16 -25.63 9.65
CA VAL A 37 11.28 -24.29 9.03
C VAL A 37 12.31 -23.46 9.79
N THR A 38 13.26 -22.86 9.07
CA THR A 38 14.16 -21.85 9.62
C THR A 38 13.59 -20.46 9.37
N VAL A 39 13.41 -19.66 10.41
CA VAL A 39 12.83 -18.29 10.30
C VAL A 39 13.86 -17.26 10.72
N ILE A 40 14.16 -16.33 9.84
CA ILE A 40 15.11 -15.23 10.08
C ILE A 40 14.34 -13.90 9.95
N ASP A 41 14.35 -13.12 11.03
CA ASP A 41 13.74 -11.79 11.05
C ASP A 41 14.72 -10.79 10.43
N VAL A 42 14.27 -10.03 9.43
CA VAL A 42 15.08 -9.04 8.71
C VAL A 42 14.43 -7.67 8.90
N ASP A 43 15.04 -6.83 9.74
CA ASP A 43 14.61 -5.44 9.91
C ASP A 43 15.13 -4.58 8.75
N VAL A 44 14.25 -4.34 7.79
CA VAL A 44 14.53 -3.50 6.62
C VAL A 44 14.41 -2.04 7.01
N LYS A 45 15.52 -1.30 6.96
CA LYS A 45 15.55 0.14 7.25
C LYS A 45 15.61 0.98 5.98
N HIS A 46 16.28 0.45 4.97
CA HIS A 46 16.54 1.11 3.69
C HIS A 46 16.44 0.10 2.55
N SER A 47 16.44 0.57 1.32
CA SER A 47 16.34 -0.26 0.11
C SER A 47 17.56 -1.12 -0.19
N ASP A 48 18.70 -0.82 0.42
CA ASP A 48 19.98 -1.52 0.29
C ASP A 48 20.17 -2.67 1.30
N PHE A 49 19.07 -3.20 1.85
CA PHE A 49 19.12 -4.31 2.80
C PHE A 49 19.66 -5.61 2.16
N GLU A 50 20.28 -6.43 2.98
CA GLU A 50 20.75 -7.75 2.58
C GLU A 50 19.76 -8.84 3.01
N LEU A 51 19.53 -9.80 2.11
CA LEU A 51 18.83 -11.03 2.45
C LEU A 51 19.81 -12.04 3.05
N PRO A 52 19.39 -12.81 4.06
CA PRO A 52 20.19 -13.92 4.57
C PRO A 52 20.57 -14.89 3.46
N PRO A 53 21.78 -15.46 3.48
CA PRO A 53 22.17 -16.52 2.55
C PRO A 53 21.16 -17.67 2.58
N ALA A 54 20.91 -18.28 1.42
CA ALA A 54 20.00 -19.42 1.27
C ALA A 54 18.54 -19.12 1.67
N THR A 55 18.08 -17.87 1.56
CA THR A 55 16.64 -17.53 1.69
C THR A 55 15.85 -18.21 0.58
N ASP A 56 14.95 -19.13 0.94
CA ASP A 56 14.05 -19.81 -0.01
C ASP A 56 12.78 -18.98 -0.28
N LEU A 57 12.35 -18.18 0.68
CA LEU A 57 11.13 -17.37 0.61
C LEU A 57 11.29 -16.10 1.46
N ALA A 58 10.91 -14.97 0.89
CA ALA A 58 10.74 -13.73 1.62
C ALA A 58 9.26 -13.56 2.03
N TYR A 59 9.00 -13.55 3.34
CA TYR A 59 7.67 -13.24 3.86
C TYR A 59 7.58 -11.74 4.11
N ASN A 60 6.88 -11.03 3.24
CA ASN A 60 6.75 -9.57 3.33
C ASN A 60 5.69 -9.19 4.38
N VAL A 61 6.10 -8.44 5.40
CA VAL A 61 5.24 -7.84 6.43
C VAL A 61 5.44 -6.31 6.49
N ILE A 62 6.06 -5.74 5.48
CA ILE A 62 6.24 -4.29 5.37
C ILE A 62 4.95 -3.71 4.79
N HIS A 63 4.37 -2.74 5.49
CA HIS A 63 3.14 -2.06 5.10
C HIS A 63 3.44 -0.73 4.39
N GLY A 64 2.52 -0.32 3.52
CA GLY A 64 2.57 0.97 2.82
C GLY A 64 3.72 1.10 1.86
N THR A 65 4.29 2.30 1.79
CA THR A 65 5.41 2.64 0.91
C THR A 65 6.58 1.68 1.10
N PHE A 66 7.21 1.29 0.03
CA PHE A 66 8.25 0.30 -0.12
C PHE A 66 7.75 -1.16 -0.05
N GLY A 67 6.87 -1.50 0.90
CA GLY A 67 6.40 -2.89 1.06
C GLY A 67 5.28 -3.29 0.09
N GLU A 68 4.46 -2.32 -0.33
CA GLU A 68 3.24 -2.58 -1.10
C GLU A 68 3.20 -1.86 -2.46
N ASP A 69 4.17 -0.97 -2.73
CA ASP A 69 4.22 -0.11 -3.92
C ASP A 69 5.01 -0.66 -5.11
N GLY A 70 5.58 -1.86 -4.97
CA GLY A 70 6.37 -2.55 -5.98
C GLY A 70 7.89 -2.43 -5.80
N ASP A 71 8.40 -1.53 -4.97
CA ASP A 71 9.84 -1.33 -4.82
C ASP A 71 10.53 -2.55 -4.18
N LEU A 72 9.97 -3.08 -3.10
CA LEU A 72 10.46 -4.32 -2.48
C LEU A 72 10.34 -5.50 -3.43
N GLN A 73 9.21 -5.62 -4.14
CA GLN A 73 8.98 -6.68 -5.12
C GLN A 73 10.04 -6.66 -6.22
N ALA A 74 10.38 -5.48 -6.75
CA ALA A 74 11.44 -5.32 -7.75
C ALA A 74 12.80 -5.82 -7.25
N ILE A 75 13.14 -5.52 -5.99
CA ILE A 75 14.40 -5.98 -5.38
C ILE A 75 14.40 -7.51 -5.24
N LEU A 76 13.30 -8.10 -4.76
CA LEU A 76 13.20 -9.55 -4.57
C LEU A 76 13.22 -10.30 -5.91
N GLU A 77 12.53 -9.80 -6.93
CA GLU A 77 12.56 -10.36 -8.28
C GLU A 77 13.97 -10.29 -8.89
N SER A 78 14.68 -9.17 -8.72
CA SER A 78 16.06 -9.03 -9.21
C SER A 78 17.03 -10.02 -8.57
N LYS A 79 16.74 -10.46 -7.35
CA LYS A 79 17.51 -11.45 -6.60
C LYS A 79 17.02 -12.88 -6.83
N GLY A 80 15.94 -13.08 -7.60
CA GLY A 80 15.34 -14.39 -7.86
C GLY A 80 14.74 -15.06 -6.62
N VAL A 81 14.35 -14.29 -5.60
CA VAL A 81 13.79 -14.79 -4.34
C VAL A 81 12.26 -14.72 -4.39
N PRO A 82 11.55 -15.85 -4.28
CA PRO A 82 10.12 -15.89 -4.14
C PRO A 82 9.65 -15.09 -2.91
N TYR A 83 8.47 -14.49 -2.98
CA TYR A 83 7.92 -13.69 -1.88
C TYR A 83 6.41 -13.83 -1.74
N THR A 84 5.88 -13.48 -0.58
CA THR A 84 4.44 -13.45 -0.31
C THR A 84 3.84 -12.11 -0.73
N GLY A 85 2.58 -12.14 -1.17
CA GLY A 85 1.82 -10.96 -1.58
C GLY A 85 1.67 -10.85 -3.10
N ALA A 86 1.24 -9.67 -3.54
CA ALA A 86 1.04 -9.37 -4.94
C ALA A 86 2.38 -9.15 -5.66
N GLY A 87 2.45 -9.48 -6.96
CA GLY A 87 3.63 -9.27 -7.78
C GLY A 87 3.92 -7.79 -8.06
N LEU A 88 5.09 -7.52 -8.61
CA LEU A 88 5.61 -6.19 -8.89
C LEU A 88 4.60 -5.27 -9.61
N GLU A 89 4.10 -5.69 -10.75
CA GLU A 89 3.22 -4.85 -11.57
C GLU A 89 1.87 -4.59 -10.91
N SER A 90 1.29 -5.61 -10.25
CA SER A 90 0.03 -5.44 -9.52
C SER A 90 0.19 -4.57 -8.27
N SER A 91 1.33 -4.66 -7.57
CA SER A 91 1.64 -3.80 -6.44
C SER A 91 1.74 -2.34 -6.86
N LYS A 92 2.51 -2.03 -7.91
CA LYS A 92 2.63 -0.68 -8.47
C LYS A 92 1.29 -0.09 -8.88
N LEU A 93 0.48 -0.90 -9.56
CA LEU A 93 -0.83 -0.47 -10.04
C LEU A 93 -1.79 -0.21 -8.87
N ALA A 94 -1.88 -1.16 -7.92
CA ALA A 94 -2.85 -1.08 -6.84
C ALA A 94 -2.51 0.00 -5.80
N PHE A 95 -1.22 0.28 -5.59
CA PHE A 95 -0.80 1.31 -4.64
C PHE A 95 -1.10 2.72 -5.14
N ASP A 96 -1.02 2.94 -6.46
CA ASP A 96 -1.36 4.21 -7.09
C ASP A 96 -2.85 4.27 -7.44
N LYS A 97 -3.61 5.09 -6.68
CA LYS A 97 -5.07 5.23 -6.85
C LYS A 97 -5.46 5.76 -8.23
N ILE A 98 -4.58 6.54 -8.88
CA ILE A 98 -4.81 7.05 -10.23
C ILE A 98 -4.75 5.88 -11.22
N LEU A 99 -3.67 5.10 -11.20
CA LEU A 99 -3.52 3.92 -12.06
C LEU A 99 -4.62 2.88 -11.79
N THR A 100 -4.99 2.69 -10.51
CA THR A 100 -6.11 1.83 -10.15
C THR A 100 -7.42 2.30 -10.78
N LYS A 101 -7.72 3.61 -10.75
CA LYS A 101 -8.92 4.18 -11.39
C LYS A 101 -8.95 3.90 -12.89
N ASP A 102 -7.87 4.15 -13.57
CA ASP A 102 -7.76 3.89 -15.01
C ASP A 102 -8.01 2.41 -15.32
N ARG A 103 -7.43 1.52 -14.53
CA ARG A 103 -7.64 0.07 -14.68
C ARG A 103 -9.07 -0.36 -14.40
N LEU A 104 -9.73 0.21 -13.39
CA LEU A 104 -11.14 -0.08 -13.08
C LEU A 104 -12.06 0.37 -14.23
N ILE A 105 -11.80 1.53 -14.82
CA ILE A 105 -12.57 2.04 -15.98
C ILE A 105 -12.40 1.12 -17.18
N GLU A 106 -11.16 0.74 -17.52
CA GLU A 106 -10.88 -0.21 -18.59
C GLU A 106 -11.63 -1.54 -18.38
N ALA A 107 -11.64 -2.03 -17.15
CA ALA A 107 -12.32 -3.26 -16.76
C ALA A 107 -13.85 -3.09 -16.61
N ARG A 108 -14.40 -1.88 -16.81
CA ARG A 108 -15.82 -1.54 -16.61
C ARG A 108 -16.32 -1.83 -15.18
N VAL A 109 -15.43 -1.70 -14.20
CA VAL A 109 -15.77 -1.79 -12.78
C VAL A 109 -16.13 -0.39 -12.28
N SER A 110 -17.27 -0.30 -11.59
CA SER A 110 -17.74 0.98 -11.05
C SER A 110 -16.76 1.55 -10.03
N THR A 111 -16.43 2.82 -10.17
CA THR A 111 -15.61 3.59 -9.25
C THR A 111 -16.21 4.99 -9.11
N PRO A 112 -16.05 5.70 -7.97
CA PRO A 112 -16.55 7.06 -7.82
C PRO A 112 -16.04 7.98 -8.92
N ALA A 113 -16.88 8.93 -9.36
CA ALA A 113 -16.42 10.01 -10.24
C ALA A 113 -15.25 10.74 -9.59
N TYR A 114 -14.28 11.16 -10.37
CA TYR A 114 -13.05 11.74 -9.86
C TYR A 114 -12.47 12.79 -10.79
N GLU A 115 -11.58 13.61 -10.24
CA GLU A 115 -10.73 14.56 -10.95
C GLU A 115 -9.38 14.69 -10.24
N TYR A 116 -8.42 15.31 -10.93
CA TYR A 116 -7.10 15.60 -10.37
C TYR A 116 -7.01 17.07 -9.99
N TRP A 117 -6.60 17.34 -8.76
CA TRP A 117 -6.39 18.70 -8.29
C TRP A 117 -4.90 19.00 -8.14
N ARG A 118 -4.40 19.91 -8.97
CA ARG A 118 -3.02 20.40 -8.88
C ARG A 118 -2.92 21.41 -7.73
N LEU A 119 -2.34 20.99 -6.63
CA LEU A 119 -2.36 21.73 -5.37
C LEU A 119 -1.57 23.05 -5.42
N LYS A 120 -0.64 23.21 -6.36
CA LYS A 120 0.10 24.47 -6.58
C LYS A 120 -0.67 25.51 -7.39
N GLU A 121 -1.73 25.11 -8.08
CA GLU A 121 -2.61 26.02 -8.83
C GLU A 121 -3.66 26.65 -7.93
N SER A 122 -4.10 27.87 -8.25
CA SER A 122 -5.08 28.59 -7.44
C SER A 122 -6.51 28.08 -7.60
N ALA A 123 -6.79 27.35 -8.68
CA ALA A 123 -8.11 26.81 -8.97
C ALA A 123 -8.49 25.72 -7.96
N ALA A 124 -9.70 25.80 -7.41
CA ALA A 124 -10.30 24.72 -6.64
C ALA A 124 -10.81 23.62 -7.57
N PRO A 125 -11.01 22.38 -7.07
CA PRO A 125 -11.63 21.32 -7.84
C PRO A 125 -13.07 21.69 -8.23
N ASP A 126 -13.53 21.19 -9.38
CA ASP A 126 -14.89 21.37 -9.86
C ASP A 126 -15.90 20.42 -9.21
N MET A 127 -15.40 19.39 -8.53
CA MET A 127 -16.20 18.37 -7.84
C MET A 127 -17.14 18.98 -6.82
N ARG A 128 -18.40 18.53 -6.84
CA ARG A 128 -19.40 18.98 -5.85
C ARG A 128 -19.16 18.36 -4.48
N ILE A 129 -19.36 19.14 -3.44
CA ILE A 129 -19.39 18.69 -2.04
C ILE A 129 -20.66 17.85 -1.80
N PRO A 130 -20.59 16.73 -1.03
CA PRO A 130 -19.41 16.22 -0.35
C PRO A 130 -18.44 15.50 -1.29
N MET A 131 -17.14 15.69 -1.07
CA MET A 131 -16.08 15.06 -1.85
C MET A 131 -14.97 14.52 -0.94
N VAL A 132 -14.14 13.63 -1.48
CA VAL A 132 -12.95 13.11 -0.81
C VAL A 132 -11.73 13.66 -1.51
N VAL A 133 -10.83 14.27 -0.75
CA VAL A 133 -9.53 14.75 -1.23
C VAL A 133 -8.43 13.90 -0.59
N LYS A 134 -7.54 13.32 -1.39
CA LYS A 134 -6.52 12.39 -0.88
C LYS A 134 -5.27 12.34 -1.76
N PRO A 135 -4.10 11.97 -1.19
CA PRO A 135 -2.92 11.69 -2.00
C PRO A 135 -3.11 10.38 -2.77
N PRO A 136 -2.60 10.29 -4.02
CA PRO A 136 -2.74 9.09 -4.84
C PRO A 136 -1.96 7.88 -4.29
N ARG A 137 -0.83 8.09 -3.62
CA ARG A 137 0.13 7.05 -3.27
C ARG A 137 0.39 6.94 -1.76
N GLU A 138 -0.64 7.07 -0.94
CA GLU A 138 -0.57 6.84 0.51
C GLU A 138 -1.52 5.72 0.93
N GLY A 139 -1.16 5.00 2.00
CA GLY A 139 -1.96 3.95 2.62
C GLY A 139 -2.67 4.44 3.90
N SER A 140 -3.42 3.54 4.54
CA SER A 140 -3.95 3.68 5.91
C SER A 140 -4.68 5.00 6.20
N SER A 141 -5.38 5.55 5.21
CA SER A 141 -6.11 6.82 5.30
C SER A 141 -5.25 8.06 5.57
N VAL A 142 -3.93 7.98 5.36
CA VAL A 142 -3.03 9.13 5.48
C VAL A 142 -3.42 10.20 4.45
N GLY A 143 -3.63 11.44 4.92
CA GLY A 143 -4.00 12.57 4.08
C GLY A 143 -5.38 12.47 3.43
N VAL A 144 -6.28 11.60 3.90
CA VAL A 144 -7.65 11.48 3.38
C VAL A 144 -8.58 12.46 4.09
N HIS A 145 -9.22 13.33 3.32
CA HIS A 145 -10.17 14.34 3.81
C HIS A 145 -11.55 14.18 3.16
N ILE A 146 -12.58 14.06 3.99
CA ILE A 146 -13.97 14.16 3.53
C ILE A 146 -14.38 15.62 3.69
N VAL A 147 -14.48 16.32 2.58
CA VAL A 147 -14.87 17.74 2.52
C VAL A 147 -16.39 17.84 2.40
N GLN A 148 -17.02 18.37 3.43
CA GLN A 148 -18.46 18.58 3.51
C GLN A 148 -18.85 20.05 3.34
N ARG A 149 -17.91 20.97 3.54
CA ARG A 149 -18.10 22.41 3.42
C ARG A 149 -16.93 23.06 2.67
N PRO A 150 -17.16 24.16 1.96
CA PRO A 150 -16.11 24.83 1.18
C PRO A 150 -14.90 25.31 2.00
N ASP A 151 -15.12 25.70 3.26
CA ASP A 151 -14.07 26.15 4.18
C ASP A 151 -13.07 25.04 4.57
N GLU A 152 -13.45 23.78 4.43
CA GLU A 152 -12.60 22.62 4.72
C GLU A 152 -11.57 22.34 3.61
N LEU A 153 -11.77 22.90 2.40
CA LEU A 153 -10.86 22.69 1.26
C LEU A 153 -9.43 23.19 1.52
N VAL A 154 -9.29 24.30 2.24
CA VAL A 154 -7.98 24.87 2.53
C VAL A 154 -7.16 23.92 3.39
N ALA A 155 -7.74 23.42 4.46
CA ALA A 155 -7.07 22.46 5.35
C ALA A 155 -6.74 21.13 4.63
N ALA A 156 -7.67 20.62 3.81
CA ALA A 156 -7.45 19.43 3.01
C ALA A 156 -6.27 19.63 2.03
N ARG A 157 -6.22 20.76 1.33
CA ARG A 157 -5.14 21.12 0.43
C ARG A 157 -3.78 21.16 1.12
N GLU A 158 -3.71 21.88 2.25
CA GLU A 158 -2.48 22.06 3.01
C GLU A 158 -1.93 20.73 3.56
N ASP A 159 -2.81 19.83 3.97
CA ASP A 159 -2.40 18.53 4.47
C ASP A 159 -1.96 17.61 3.34
N VAL A 160 -2.74 17.47 2.27
CA VAL A 160 -2.40 16.62 1.13
C VAL A 160 -1.14 17.10 0.43
N ALA A 161 -0.87 18.41 0.40
CA ALA A 161 0.34 18.99 -0.20
C ALA A 161 1.65 18.56 0.51
N LYS A 162 1.58 17.98 1.70
CA LYS A 162 2.76 17.41 2.39
C LYS A 162 3.22 16.10 1.73
N TYR A 163 2.35 15.45 0.97
CA TYR A 163 2.60 14.12 0.38
C TYR A 163 2.73 14.16 -1.14
N THR A 164 2.10 15.12 -1.81
CA THR A 164 2.02 15.16 -3.27
C THR A 164 1.73 16.56 -3.80
N ASP A 165 2.08 16.81 -5.05
CA ASP A 165 1.69 18.02 -5.79
C ASP A 165 0.31 17.89 -6.48
N VAL A 166 -0.20 16.67 -6.62
CA VAL A 166 -1.48 16.38 -7.29
C VAL A 166 -2.33 15.50 -6.38
N ALA A 167 -3.47 16.01 -5.93
CA ALA A 167 -4.45 15.24 -5.18
C ALA A 167 -5.42 14.52 -6.12
N LEU A 168 -5.90 13.36 -5.68
CA LEU A 168 -7.10 12.72 -6.23
C LEU A 168 -8.31 13.26 -5.48
N VAL A 169 -9.29 13.79 -6.21
CA VAL A 169 -10.57 14.26 -5.69
C VAL A 169 -11.66 13.32 -6.21
N GLU A 170 -12.47 12.79 -5.31
CA GLU A 170 -13.54 11.85 -5.64
C GLU A 170 -14.88 12.30 -5.09
N ALA A 171 -15.96 11.97 -5.78
CA ALA A 171 -17.29 12.08 -5.23
C ALA A 171 -17.42 11.21 -3.97
N PHE A 172 -17.92 11.78 -2.89
CA PHE A 172 -18.16 11.01 -1.67
C PHE A 172 -19.30 10.02 -1.86
N VAL A 173 -19.03 8.74 -1.60
CA VAL A 173 -20.04 7.67 -1.64
C VAL A 173 -20.42 7.28 -0.22
N LYS A 174 -21.67 7.54 0.16
CA LYS A 174 -22.20 7.11 1.46
C LYS A 174 -22.57 5.62 1.39
N GLY A 175 -22.04 4.83 2.32
CA GLY A 175 -22.36 3.39 2.35
C GLY A 175 -21.63 2.66 3.47
N LYS A 176 -21.69 1.33 3.43
CA LYS A 176 -20.85 0.47 4.26
C LYS A 176 -19.51 0.29 3.56
N GLU A 177 -18.45 0.40 4.33
CA GLU A 177 -17.11 0.01 3.87
C GLU A 177 -16.96 -1.49 4.02
N LEU A 178 -16.50 -2.13 2.95
CA LEU A 178 -16.29 -3.57 2.89
C LEU A 178 -14.87 -3.85 2.43
N THR A 179 -14.31 -4.93 2.96
CA THR A 179 -13.05 -5.51 2.49
C THR A 179 -13.33 -6.92 2.01
N VAL A 180 -12.74 -7.27 0.88
CA VAL A 180 -12.83 -8.62 0.31
C VAL A 180 -11.43 -9.18 0.22
N GLY A 181 -11.15 -10.22 1.00
CA GLY A 181 -9.88 -10.94 0.94
C GLY A 181 -9.81 -11.83 -0.30
N VAL A 182 -8.67 -11.84 -0.98
CA VAL A 182 -8.41 -12.74 -2.11
C VAL A 182 -7.11 -13.48 -1.88
N LEU A 183 -7.13 -14.80 -2.02
CA LEU A 183 -5.95 -15.66 -1.93
C LEU A 183 -5.95 -16.68 -3.07
N GLY A 184 -5.07 -16.51 -4.04
CA GLY A 184 -5.11 -17.25 -5.30
C GLY A 184 -6.44 -16.96 -6.02
N ASP A 185 -7.23 -17.99 -6.30
CA ASP A 185 -8.55 -17.88 -6.95
C ASP A 185 -9.72 -17.85 -5.94
N GLN A 186 -9.43 -17.82 -4.64
CA GLN A 186 -10.45 -17.84 -3.59
C GLN A 186 -10.75 -16.42 -3.11
N VAL A 187 -12.03 -16.16 -2.91
CA VAL A 187 -12.58 -14.91 -2.37
C VAL A 187 -13.20 -15.20 -1.00
N PHE A 188 -12.92 -14.36 0.02
CA PHE A 188 -13.34 -14.54 1.40
C PHE A 188 -14.22 -13.38 1.88
#